data_046bf80f43304a2c2c0d3c5b0fe1472b
#
_entry.id   046bf80f43304a2c2c0d3c5b0fe1472b
#
_cell.length_a   1.000
_cell.length_b   1.000
_cell.length_c   1.000
_cell.angle_alpha   90.00
_cell.angle_beta   90.00
_cell.angle_gamma   90.00
#
_symmetry.space_group_name_H-M   'P 1'
#
loop_
_entity.id
_entity.type
_entity.pdbx_description
1 polymer ?
#
loop_
_entity_poly.entity_id
_entity_poly.type
_entity_poly.pdbx_seq_one_letter_code
_entity_poly.pdbx_strand_id
1 'polypeptide(L)'
;MAETHKPPEQFTLRMRRYDPESGEAPYWDEHTIELEPHRSVLEGILQAKAKFDGSIGIRCSCRAAICGSCGVRINGEPGLACHTHLDHARASSKDGVIEVEPMGNMPVIKDMIVDMDAVHWKKVQRVTPWLINEGPQPEREHIVPRESMVDITQTMACIQCGACVSDCLAMEVDPGFIGPAALAKAYRFVGDPRDEEQHERLLDLSEDPQGIYDCTHCFKCVDACPKGVNPMGQIMRLRRIAGNDQHIVDSNNGERHEQAFVTLVKDSGLLHEAELLPRSYGGNSWFGKFHPAAGKELLSSLPIVVRGVLKRKMSIKIALFGHKIPKQDLNAVKRIYEKVESKPERYELNLYISGEDEDVEQTPVGVGSSAPGPEASA
;
A
#
# COMPACT_ATOMS: atom_id res chain seq x y z
N MET A 1 -14.16 -7.57 35.21
CA MET A 1 -14.96 -6.32 35.22
C MET A 1 -16.22 -6.63 34.43
N ALA A 2 -17.40 -6.47 34.99
CA ALA A 2 -18.67 -6.69 34.28
C ALA A 2 -18.79 -5.58 33.23
N GLU A 3 -18.76 -5.94 31.95
CA GLU A 3 -19.12 -5.01 30.88
C GLU A 3 -20.55 -4.55 31.15
N THR A 4 -20.72 -3.27 31.47
CA THR A 4 -22.03 -2.66 31.58
C THR A 4 -22.63 -2.65 30.17
N HIS A 5 -23.52 -3.61 29.89
CA HIS A 5 -24.29 -3.63 28.64
C HIS A 5 -25.05 -2.31 28.54
N LYS A 6 -24.60 -1.46 27.61
CA LYS A 6 -25.38 -0.27 27.25
C LYS A 6 -26.70 -0.73 26.62
N PRO A 7 -27.83 -0.06 26.93
CA PRO A 7 -29.08 -0.41 26.31
C PRO A 7 -29.03 -0.22 24.79
N PRO A 8 -29.90 -0.88 24.03
CA PRO A 8 -30.03 -0.63 22.58
C PRO A 8 -30.30 0.83 22.28
N GLU A 9 -29.66 1.34 21.25
CA GLU A 9 -29.82 2.71 20.73
C GLU A 9 -30.25 2.65 19.26
N GLN A 10 -30.82 3.73 18.78
CA GLN A 10 -31.18 3.87 17.36
C GLN A 10 -29.97 4.33 16.55
N PHE A 11 -29.74 3.66 15.42
CA PHE A 11 -28.74 3.99 14.42
C PHE A 11 -29.40 4.08 13.05
N THR A 12 -29.06 5.08 12.28
CA THR A 12 -29.49 5.19 10.89
C THR A 12 -28.35 4.72 9.99
N LEU A 13 -28.63 3.69 9.19
CA LEU A 13 -27.75 3.21 8.14
C LEU A 13 -28.25 3.74 6.81
N ARG A 14 -27.37 4.41 6.06
CA ARG A 14 -27.58 4.84 4.66
C ARG A 14 -26.74 3.96 3.78
N MET A 15 -27.36 3.05 3.06
CA MET A 15 -26.70 2.03 2.25
C MET A 15 -26.78 2.37 0.76
N ARG A 16 -25.67 2.23 0.04
CA ARG A 16 -25.64 2.38 -1.41
C ARG A 16 -26.26 1.15 -2.04
N ARG A 17 -27.38 1.33 -2.74
CA ARG A 17 -28.12 0.27 -3.41
C ARG A 17 -27.87 0.31 -4.91
N TYR A 18 -27.70 -0.84 -5.48
CA TYR A 18 -27.55 -1.03 -6.92
C TYR A 18 -27.98 -2.44 -7.31
N ASP A 19 -28.87 -2.52 -8.30
CA ASP A 19 -29.27 -3.78 -8.91
C ASP A 19 -29.10 -3.67 -10.43
N PRO A 20 -28.13 -4.38 -11.02
CA PRO A 20 -27.85 -4.30 -12.46
C PRO A 20 -29.03 -4.82 -13.31
N GLU A 21 -29.88 -5.68 -12.78
CA GLU A 21 -31.04 -6.23 -13.50
C GLU A 21 -32.19 -5.21 -13.60
N SER A 22 -32.26 -4.24 -12.68
CA SER A 22 -33.28 -3.20 -12.72
C SER A 22 -33.07 -2.17 -13.83
N GLY A 23 -31.83 -1.97 -14.27
CA GLY A 23 -31.45 -0.90 -15.20
C GLY A 23 -31.48 0.51 -14.57
N GLU A 24 -31.72 0.61 -13.26
CA GLU A 24 -31.75 1.88 -12.54
C GLU A 24 -30.37 2.32 -12.08
N ALA A 25 -30.18 3.64 -11.94
CA ALA A 25 -28.94 4.18 -11.39
C ALA A 25 -28.80 3.83 -9.89
N PRO A 26 -27.57 3.69 -9.36
CA PRO A 26 -27.36 3.48 -7.94
C PRO A 26 -28.01 4.58 -7.09
N TYR A 27 -28.69 4.22 -6.00
CA TYR A 27 -29.39 5.12 -5.10
C TYR A 27 -29.01 4.87 -3.64
N TRP A 28 -29.41 5.77 -2.75
CA TRP A 28 -29.25 5.62 -1.31
C TRP A 28 -30.55 5.19 -0.66
N ASP A 29 -30.45 4.22 0.25
CA ASP A 29 -31.56 3.66 1.00
C ASP A 29 -31.26 3.76 2.50
N GLU A 30 -32.19 4.33 3.28
CA GLU A 30 -31.99 4.60 4.69
C GLU A 30 -32.90 3.70 5.56
N HIS A 31 -32.28 3.07 6.56
CA HIS A 31 -32.99 2.26 7.54
C HIS A 31 -32.56 2.61 8.95
N THR A 32 -33.51 2.82 9.84
CA THR A 32 -33.26 2.98 11.27
C THR A 32 -33.35 1.63 11.97
N ILE A 33 -32.27 1.23 12.59
CA ILE A 33 -32.12 0.00 13.35
C ILE A 33 -31.96 0.29 14.84
N GLU A 34 -32.21 -0.71 15.67
CA GLU A 34 -32.05 -0.63 17.12
C GLU A 34 -31.15 -1.78 17.60
N LEU A 35 -29.95 -1.43 18.05
CA LEU A 35 -28.93 -2.38 18.53
C LEU A 35 -28.08 -1.74 19.64
N GLU A 36 -27.40 -2.58 20.41
CA GLU A 36 -26.43 -2.11 21.36
C GLU A 36 -25.24 -1.42 20.63
N PRO A 37 -24.68 -0.31 21.15
CA PRO A 37 -23.68 0.51 20.45
C PRO A 37 -22.40 -0.25 20.06
N HIS A 38 -22.01 -1.26 20.82
CA HIS A 38 -20.84 -2.11 20.57
C HIS A 38 -21.04 -3.16 19.47
N ARG A 39 -22.26 -3.32 18.97
CA ARG A 39 -22.54 -4.21 17.83
C ARG A 39 -21.89 -3.69 16.56
N SER A 40 -21.63 -4.61 15.66
CA SER A 40 -20.95 -4.29 14.40
C SER A 40 -21.91 -3.67 13.37
N VAL A 41 -21.35 -2.90 12.46
CA VAL A 41 -22.06 -2.40 11.27
C VAL A 41 -22.66 -3.56 10.46
N LEU A 42 -21.99 -4.71 10.39
CA LEU A 42 -22.52 -5.91 9.74
C LEU A 42 -23.83 -6.39 10.39
N GLU A 43 -23.91 -6.43 11.73
CA GLU A 43 -25.13 -6.81 12.42
C GLU A 43 -26.26 -5.82 12.14
N GLY A 44 -25.92 -4.53 12.04
CA GLY A 44 -26.86 -3.50 11.62
C GLY A 44 -27.42 -3.74 10.21
N ILE A 45 -26.56 -4.03 9.24
CA ILE A 45 -26.96 -4.35 7.86
C ILE A 45 -27.82 -5.61 7.83
N LEU A 46 -27.44 -6.65 8.57
CA LEU A 46 -28.21 -7.90 8.64
C LEU A 46 -29.56 -7.71 9.31
N GLN A 47 -29.67 -6.83 10.32
CA GLN A 47 -30.93 -6.47 10.92
C GLN A 47 -31.83 -5.71 9.92
N ALA A 48 -31.26 -4.73 9.20
CA ALA A 48 -31.97 -4.01 8.15
C ALA A 48 -32.49 -4.98 7.07
N LYS A 49 -31.63 -5.91 6.60
CA LYS A 49 -32.00 -6.96 5.66
C LYS A 49 -33.16 -7.84 6.16
N ALA A 50 -33.13 -8.23 7.43
CA ALA A 50 -34.15 -9.11 8.00
C ALA A 50 -35.49 -8.42 8.26
N LYS A 51 -35.46 -7.13 8.64
CA LYS A 51 -36.68 -6.41 9.09
C LYS A 51 -37.34 -5.59 7.98
N PHE A 52 -36.56 -5.03 7.06
CA PHE A 52 -37.06 -4.03 6.11
C PHE A 52 -36.96 -4.49 4.65
N ASP A 53 -35.77 -4.91 4.19
CA ASP A 53 -35.60 -5.31 2.79
C ASP A 53 -34.64 -6.49 2.63
N GLY A 54 -35.24 -7.68 2.40
CA GLY A 54 -34.51 -8.93 2.17
C GLY A 54 -33.60 -8.94 0.93
N SER A 55 -33.75 -7.97 0.02
CA SER A 55 -32.93 -7.85 -1.20
C SER A 55 -31.54 -7.25 -0.98
N ILE A 56 -31.29 -6.65 0.21
CA ILE A 56 -29.98 -6.03 0.53
C ILE A 56 -28.83 -7.02 0.34
N GLY A 57 -27.89 -6.68 -0.56
CA GLY A 57 -26.75 -7.51 -0.92
C GLY A 57 -25.50 -7.20 -0.07
N ILE A 58 -25.05 -8.14 0.74
CA ILE A 58 -23.80 -8.08 1.51
C ILE A 58 -23.17 -9.47 1.58
N ARG A 59 -21.83 -9.55 1.46
CA ARG A 59 -21.09 -10.78 1.75
C ARG A 59 -20.70 -10.83 3.22
N CYS A 60 -20.88 -11.96 3.86
CA CYS A 60 -20.34 -12.21 5.20
C CYS A 60 -20.13 -13.71 5.42
N SER A 61 -19.14 -14.05 6.28
CA SER A 61 -18.86 -15.45 6.64
C SER A 61 -18.42 -15.54 8.09
N CYS A 62 -17.15 -15.30 8.43
CA CYS A 62 -16.58 -15.57 9.77
C CYS A 62 -17.13 -14.67 10.88
N ARG A 63 -17.54 -13.44 10.59
CA ARG A 63 -17.97 -12.41 11.55
C ARG A 63 -16.93 -12.10 12.65
N ALA A 64 -15.67 -12.38 12.39
CA ALA A 64 -14.56 -12.29 13.35
C ALA A 64 -13.30 -11.63 12.75
N ALA A 65 -13.47 -10.79 11.74
CA ALA A 65 -12.40 -10.07 11.05
C ALA A 65 -11.28 -10.96 10.46
N ILE A 66 -11.58 -12.22 10.08
CA ILE A 66 -10.59 -13.20 9.59
C ILE A 66 -10.71 -13.43 8.08
N CYS A 67 -11.92 -13.54 7.54
CA CYS A 67 -12.11 -13.98 6.15
C CYS A 67 -12.11 -12.85 5.11
N GLY A 68 -12.23 -11.58 5.51
CA GLY A 68 -12.27 -10.43 4.59
C GLY A 68 -13.57 -10.25 3.80
N SER A 69 -14.52 -11.21 3.82
CA SER A 69 -15.71 -11.19 2.94
C SER A 69 -16.62 -9.98 3.12
N CYS A 70 -16.70 -9.43 4.35
CA CYS A 70 -17.56 -8.29 4.68
C CYS A 70 -16.89 -6.92 4.44
N GLY A 71 -15.92 -6.85 3.54
CA GLY A 71 -15.27 -5.62 3.16
C GLY A 71 -16.24 -4.66 2.48
N VAL A 72 -16.33 -3.43 2.99
CA VAL A 72 -17.17 -2.33 2.50
C VAL A 72 -16.49 -1.00 2.81
N ARG A 73 -17.02 0.09 2.27
CA ARG A 73 -16.66 1.45 2.73
C ARG A 73 -17.69 1.90 3.75
N ILE A 74 -17.23 2.42 4.88
CA ILE A 74 -18.05 2.95 5.96
C ILE A 74 -17.67 4.41 6.13
N ASN A 75 -18.62 5.33 5.95
CA ASN A 75 -18.38 6.78 5.95
C ASN A 75 -17.24 7.21 4.99
N GLY A 76 -17.13 6.53 3.85
CA GLY A 76 -16.12 6.79 2.83
C GLY A 76 -14.78 6.08 3.04
N GLU A 77 -14.53 5.43 4.17
CA GLU A 77 -13.28 4.70 4.46
C GLU A 77 -13.47 3.19 4.34
N PRO A 78 -12.57 2.45 3.69
CA PRO A 78 -12.69 0.99 3.56
C PRO A 78 -12.43 0.29 4.88
N GLY A 79 -13.23 -0.74 5.14
CA GLY A 79 -13.13 -1.49 6.40
C GLY A 79 -13.86 -2.83 6.34
N LEU A 80 -13.85 -3.53 7.47
CA LEU A 80 -14.60 -4.76 7.65
C LEU A 80 -15.86 -4.47 8.45
N ALA A 81 -17.03 -4.63 7.85
CA ALA A 81 -18.31 -4.36 8.50
C ALA A 81 -18.51 -5.16 9.81
N CYS A 82 -17.91 -6.35 9.92
CA CYS A 82 -17.98 -7.16 11.13
C CYS A 82 -17.02 -6.70 12.26
N HIS A 83 -16.11 -5.79 11.97
CA HIS A 83 -15.10 -5.30 12.92
C HIS A 83 -15.30 -3.82 13.30
N THR A 84 -16.12 -3.11 12.57
CA THR A 84 -16.44 -1.70 12.83
C THR A 84 -17.69 -1.64 13.71
N HIS A 85 -17.57 -1.04 14.90
CA HIS A 85 -18.69 -0.88 15.83
C HIS A 85 -19.61 0.27 15.39
N LEU A 86 -20.91 0.16 15.70
CA LEU A 86 -21.93 1.14 15.33
C LEU A 86 -21.67 2.52 15.98
N ASP A 87 -21.26 2.56 17.24
CA ASP A 87 -20.94 3.79 17.95
C ASP A 87 -19.73 4.51 17.33
N HIS A 88 -18.67 3.78 16.98
CA HIS A 88 -17.51 4.33 16.29
C HIS A 88 -17.86 4.85 14.89
N ALA A 89 -18.62 4.08 14.13
CA ALA A 89 -19.08 4.49 12.81
C ALA A 89 -19.95 5.75 12.87
N ARG A 90 -20.89 5.84 13.85
CA ARG A 90 -21.69 7.04 14.07
C ARG A 90 -20.84 8.25 14.48
N ALA A 91 -19.86 8.04 15.35
CA ALA A 91 -18.97 9.10 15.81
C ALA A 91 -18.08 9.67 14.69
N SER A 92 -17.71 8.85 13.69
CA SER A 92 -16.94 9.29 12.52
C SER A 92 -17.80 9.89 11.39
N SER A 93 -19.13 9.79 11.47
CA SER A 93 -20.04 10.38 10.50
C SER A 93 -20.22 11.89 10.70
N LYS A 94 -20.62 12.61 9.66
CA LYS A 94 -20.81 14.07 9.71
C LYS A 94 -22.15 14.47 10.32
N ASP A 95 -23.17 13.64 10.14
CA ASP A 95 -24.57 13.91 10.47
C ASP A 95 -25.19 12.87 11.42
N GLY A 96 -24.38 11.94 11.95
CA GLY A 96 -24.84 10.85 12.79
C GLY A 96 -25.40 9.66 12.01
N VAL A 97 -25.43 9.74 10.66
CA VAL A 97 -25.85 8.68 9.76
C VAL A 97 -24.63 7.87 9.33
N ILE A 98 -24.74 6.55 9.40
CA ILE A 98 -23.66 5.65 9.00
C ILE A 98 -23.84 5.30 7.52
N GLU A 99 -22.97 5.80 6.67
CA GLU A 99 -22.96 5.51 5.24
C GLU A 99 -22.21 4.22 4.96
N VAL A 100 -22.80 3.33 4.13
CA VAL A 100 -22.20 2.06 3.72
C VAL A 100 -22.23 1.96 2.21
N GLU A 101 -21.05 1.77 1.60
CA GLU A 101 -20.87 1.68 0.16
C GLU A 101 -20.05 0.44 -0.22
N PRO A 102 -20.14 -0.03 -1.47
CA PRO A 102 -19.24 -1.07 -1.97
C PRO A 102 -17.78 -0.58 -1.96
N MET A 103 -16.83 -1.52 -1.94
CA MET A 103 -15.40 -1.24 -2.12
C MET A 103 -15.16 -0.53 -3.45
N GLY A 104 -14.24 0.47 -3.45
CA GLY A 104 -13.80 1.17 -4.65
C GLY A 104 -12.86 0.34 -5.53
N ASN A 105 -12.56 0.85 -6.73
CA ASN A 105 -11.64 0.24 -7.70
C ASN A 105 -12.00 -1.19 -8.15
N MET A 106 -13.21 -1.64 -7.84
CA MET A 106 -13.74 -2.95 -8.25
C MET A 106 -15.16 -2.80 -8.79
N PRO A 107 -15.54 -3.52 -9.85
CA PRO A 107 -16.90 -3.49 -10.38
C PRO A 107 -17.92 -3.93 -9.33
N VAL A 108 -19.05 -3.22 -9.25
CA VAL A 108 -20.13 -3.58 -8.34
C VAL A 108 -21.01 -4.64 -9.02
N ILE A 109 -21.24 -5.76 -8.33
CA ILE A 109 -22.18 -6.80 -8.76
C ILE A 109 -23.59 -6.43 -8.30
N LYS A 110 -23.76 -6.14 -7.00
CA LYS A 110 -25.03 -5.73 -6.40
C LYS A 110 -24.79 -5.07 -5.05
N ASP A 111 -25.37 -3.92 -4.82
CA ASP A 111 -25.29 -3.18 -3.54
C ASP A 111 -23.84 -3.06 -3.03
N MET A 112 -23.49 -3.69 -1.89
CA MET A 112 -22.15 -3.74 -1.31
C MET A 112 -21.28 -4.89 -1.84
N ILE A 113 -21.76 -5.67 -2.82
CA ILE A 113 -21.04 -6.82 -3.36
C ILE A 113 -20.27 -6.39 -4.61
N VAL A 114 -18.96 -6.52 -4.57
CA VAL A 114 -18.05 -6.22 -5.70
C VAL A 114 -17.51 -7.49 -6.34
N ASP A 115 -17.10 -7.39 -7.60
CA ASP A 115 -16.40 -8.45 -8.32
C ASP A 115 -14.91 -8.44 -7.95
N MET A 116 -14.57 -9.29 -6.99
CA MET A 116 -13.17 -9.47 -6.56
C MET A 116 -12.34 -10.19 -7.61
N ASP A 117 -12.94 -11.05 -8.45
CA ASP A 117 -12.22 -11.86 -9.45
C ASP A 117 -11.76 -10.99 -10.61
N ALA A 118 -12.59 -10.03 -11.04
CA ALA A 118 -12.27 -9.16 -12.15
C ALA A 118 -11.01 -8.30 -11.93
N VAL A 119 -10.74 -7.89 -10.70
CA VAL A 119 -9.63 -6.97 -10.38
C VAL A 119 -8.68 -7.57 -9.34
N HIS A 120 -9.15 -7.80 -8.12
CA HIS A 120 -8.29 -8.14 -6.99
C HIS A 120 -7.57 -9.49 -7.19
N TRP A 121 -8.31 -10.57 -7.38
CA TRP A 121 -7.72 -11.92 -7.51
C TRP A 121 -6.91 -12.06 -8.77
N LYS A 122 -7.34 -11.50 -9.89
CA LYS A 122 -6.59 -11.51 -11.14
C LYS A 122 -5.20 -10.88 -10.96
N LYS A 123 -5.10 -9.75 -10.26
CA LYS A 123 -3.83 -9.07 -9.98
C LYS A 123 -2.98 -9.83 -8.96
N VAL A 124 -3.60 -10.42 -7.94
CA VAL A 124 -2.89 -11.28 -6.98
C VAL A 124 -2.31 -12.53 -7.66
N GLN A 125 -3.05 -13.16 -8.56
CA GLN A 125 -2.56 -14.32 -9.32
C GLN A 125 -1.41 -13.99 -10.25
N ARG A 126 -1.37 -12.77 -10.81
CA ARG A 126 -0.27 -12.31 -11.68
C ARG A 126 1.11 -12.38 -11.00
N VAL A 127 1.17 -12.19 -9.69
CA VAL A 127 2.44 -12.23 -8.94
C VAL A 127 2.83 -13.63 -8.48
N THR A 128 2.22 -14.68 -9.03
CA THR A 128 2.52 -16.09 -8.70
C THR A 128 2.54 -16.28 -7.17
N PRO A 129 1.36 -16.26 -6.50
CA PRO A 129 1.25 -16.15 -5.04
C PRO A 129 1.48 -17.50 -4.32
N TRP A 130 2.50 -18.24 -4.72
CA TRP A 130 2.96 -19.46 -4.08
C TRP A 130 4.49 -19.55 -4.13
N LEU A 131 5.06 -20.34 -3.22
CA LEU A 131 6.50 -20.58 -3.14
C LEU A 131 6.94 -21.41 -4.35
N ILE A 132 8.03 -21.01 -4.97
CA ILE A 132 8.70 -21.77 -6.02
C ILE A 132 10.00 -22.32 -5.41
N ASN A 133 10.07 -23.63 -5.31
CA ASN A 133 11.21 -24.36 -4.77
C ASN A 133 11.26 -25.72 -5.49
N GLU A 134 12.00 -25.78 -6.60
CA GLU A 134 12.15 -26.96 -7.45
C GLU A 134 13.49 -27.67 -7.22
N GLY A 135 14.37 -27.08 -6.40
CA GLY A 135 15.68 -27.61 -6.07
C GLY A 135 15.63 -28.91 -5.23
N PRO A 136 16.80 -29.48 -4.89
CA PRO A 136 16.89 -30.65 -4.05
C PRO A 136 16.23 -30.42 -2.68
N GLN A 137 15.24 -31.24 -2.38
CA GLN A 137 14.56 -31.13 -1.08
C GLN A 137 15.45 -31.72 0.02
N PRO A 138 15.57 -31.05 1.18
CA PRO A 138 16.32 -31.55 2.30
C PRO A 138 15.65 -32.81 2.88
N GLU A 139 16.43 -33.67 3.54
CA GLU A 139 15.89 -34.88 4.21
C GLU A 139 14.88 -34.58 5.31
N ARG A 140 14.89 -33.36 5.83
CA ARG A 140 14.00 -32.91 6.91
C ARG A 140 13.28 -31.61 6.50
N GLU A 141 13.36 -30.56 7.33
CA GLU A 141 12.81 -29.24 7.03
C GLU A 141 13.86 -28.29 6.45
N HIS A 142 13.41 -27.30 5.69
CA HIS A 142 14.24 -26.15 5.30
C HIS A 142 14.56 -25.31 6.53
N ILE A 143 15.84 -25.16 6.85
CA ILE A 143 16.28 -24.29 7.94
C ILE A 143 16.32 -22.86 7.39
N VAL A 144 15.50 -21.99 7.98
CA VAL A 144 15.35 -20.59 7.56
C VAL A 144 15.77 -19.68 8.71
N PRO A 145 16.61 -18.66 8.47
CA PRO A 145 16.96 -17.70 9.49
C PRO A 145 15.72 -17.01 10.06
N ARG A 146 15.68 -16.85 11.38
CA ARG A 146 14.55 -16.23 12.07
C ARG A 146 14.29 -14.82 11.58
N GLU A 147 15.34 -14.06 11.33
CA GLU A 147 15.32 -12.66 10.89
C GLU A 147 14.57 -12.53 9.57
N SER A 148 14.85 -13.40 8.61
CA SER A 148 14.15 -13.44 7.31
C SER A 148 12.65 -13.74 7.47
N MET A 149 12.30 -14.64 8.41
CA MET A 149 10.89 -14.95 8.67
C MET A 149 10.15 -13.81 9.36
N VAL A 150 10.82 -13.04 10.23
CA VAL A 150 10.21 -11.89 10.91
C VAL A 150 9.78 -10.84 9.88
N ASP A 151 10.59 -10.57 8.88
CA ASP A 151 10.31 -9.57 7.86
C ASP A 151 9.07 -9.88 7.02
N ILE A 152 8.86 -11.15 6.68
CA ILE A 152 7.70 -11.56 5.88
C ILE A 152 6.46 -11.84 6.72
N THR A 153 6.58 -11.93 8.06
CA THR A 153 5.44 -12.20 8.95
C THR A 153 4.33 -11.17 8.80
N GLN A 154 4.68 -9.90 8.64
CA GLN A 154 3.72 -8.82 8.45
C GLN A 154 2.86 -9.03 7.20
N THR A 155 3.46 -9.51 6.10
CA THR A 155 2.72 -9.80 4.87
C THR A 155 1.82 -11.03 4.99
N MET A 156 2.19 -12.00 5.83
CA MET A 156 1.39 -13.20 6.08
C MET A 156 0.07 -12.89 6.82
N ALA A 157 -0.01 -11.77 7.53
CA ALA A 157 -1.26 -11.33 8.16
C ALA A 157 -2.33 -10.90 7.15
N CYS A 158 -2.01 -10.81 5.86
CA CYS A 158 -2.94 -10.38 4.82
C CYS A 158 -4.07 -11.40 4.61
N ILE A 159 -5.32 -10.94 4.82
CA ILE A 159 -6.54 -11.73 4.63
C ILE A 159 -7.20 -11.52 3.26
N GLN A 160 -6.54 -10.83 2.34
CA GLN A 160 -7.02 -10.57 0.96
C GLN A 160 -8.41 -9.90 0.89
N CYS A 161 -8.72 -9.02 1.84
CA CYS A 161 -10.03 -8.35 1.93
C CYS A 161 -10.29 -7.28 0.87
N GLY A 162 -9.26 -6.79 0.17
CA GLY A 162 -9.39 -5.76 -0.87
C GLY A 162 -9.46 -4.31 -0.36
N ALA A 163 -9.41 -4.05 0.95
CA ALA A 163 -9.51 -2.69 1.51
C ALA A 163 -8.43 -1.75 0.96
N CYS A 164 -7.18 -2.21 0.86
CA CYS A 164 -6.08 -1.44 0.28
C CYS A 164 -6.23 -1.20 -1.23
N VAL A 165 -6.91 -2.08 -1.95
CA VAL A 165 -7.27 -1.91 -3.38
C VAL A 165 -8.36 -0.85 -3.51
N SER A 166 -9.39 -0.91 -2.66
CA SER A 166 -10.50 0.04 -2.61
C SER A 166 -10.04 1.50 -2.55
N ASP A 167 -9.00 1.78 -1.78
CA ASP A 167 -8.52 3.15 -1.50
C ASP A 167 -7.24 3.51 -2.27
N CYS A 168 -6.83 2.70 -3.23
CA CYS A 168 -5.62 2.95 -3.99
C CYS A 168 -5.83 4.04 -5.04
N LEU A 169 -5.26 5.24 -4.81
CA LEU A 169 -5.34 6.37 -5.73
C LEU A 169 -4.64 6.09 -7.08
N ALA A 170 -3.56 5.31 -7.07
CA ALA A 170 -2.88 4.95 -8.30
C ALA A 170 -3.76 4.06 -9.19
N MET A 171 -4.53 3.12 -8.59
CA MET A 171 -5.49 2.28 -9.33
C MET A 171 -6.72 3.05 -9.80
N GLU A 172 -7.10 4.12 -9.12
CA GLU A 172 -8.19 5.00 -9.56
C GLU A 172 -7.81 5.75 -10.84
N VAL A 173 -6.54 6.14 -10.97
CA VAL A 173 -6.01 6.84 -12.15
C VAL A 173 -5.66 5.87 -13.27
N ASP A 174 -4.96 4.78 -12.95
CA ASP A 174 -4.61 3.70 -13.86
C ASP A 174 -5.11 2.34 -13.32
N PRO A 175 -6.26 1.86 -13.80
CA PRO A 175 -6.78 0.54 -13.43
C PRO A 175 -5.84 -0.62 -13.80
N GLY A 176 -4.87 -0.40 -14.67
CA GLY A 176 -3.84 -1.37 -15.03
C GLY A 176 -2.82 -1.61 -13.92
N PHE A 177 -2.54 -0.61 -13.07
CA PHE A 177 -1.57 -0.76 -11.98
C PHE A 177 -1.84 -2.02 -11.15
N ILE A 178 -0.80 -2.81 -10.92
CA ILE A 178 -0.92 -4.13 -10.25
C ILE A 178 -1.53 -4.04 -8.84
N GLY A 179 -1.29 -2.95 -8.14
CA GLY A 179 -1.97 -2.62 -6.89
C GLY A 179 -1.30 -3.16 -5.61
N PRO A 180 -1.69 -2.57 -4.47
CA PRO A 180 -0.99 -2.79 -3.20
C PRO A 180 -1.15 -4.20 -2.64
N ALA A 181 -2.29 -4.87 -2.86
CA ALA A 181 -2.52 -6.22 -2.37
C ALA A 181 -1.62 -7.25 -3.07
N ALA A 182 -1.52 -7.15 -4.41
CA ALA A 182 -0.67 -8.03 -5.21
C ALA A 182 0.81 -7.80 -4.90
N LEU A 183 1.24 -6.54 -4.79
CA LEU A 183 2.64 -6.21 -4.48
C LEU A 183 3.04 -6.64 -3.06
N ALA A 184 2.16 -6.46 -2.06
CA ALA A 184 2.42 -7.02 -0.72
C ALA A 184 2.50 -8.56 -0.75
N LYS A 185 1.69 -9.22 -1.58
CA LYS A 185 1.77 -10.66 -1.78
C LYS A 185 3.05 -11.07 -2.51
N ALA A 186 3.51 -10.31 -3.50
CA ALA A 186 4.80 -10.55 -4.17
C ALA A 186 5.95 -10.50 -3.16
N TYR A 187 5.98 -9.46 -2.30
CA TYR A 187 7.02 -9.35 -1.28
C TYR A 187 7.04 -10.56 -0.33
N ARG A 188 5.90 -11.18 -0.04
CA ARG A 188 5.84 -12.39 0.78
C ARG A 188 6.76 -13.49 0.25
N PHE A 189 6.94 -13.59 -1.07
CA PHE A 189 7.77 -14.60 -1.72
C PHE A 189 9.16 -14.07 -2.05
N VAL A 190 9.29 -12.83 -2.52
CA VAL A 190 10.60 -12.20 -2.72
C VAL A 190 11.42 -12.16 -1.43
N GLY A 191 10.77 -11.92 -0.28
CA GLY A 191 11.43 -11.94 1.02
C GLY A 191 11.59 -13.32 1.66
N ASP A 192 11.12 -14.40 1.02
CA ASP A 192 11.24 -15.75 1.54
C ASP A 192 12.53 -16.40 1.01
N PRO A 193 13.49 -16.75 1.86
CA PRO A 193 14.77 -17.32 1.43
C PRO A 193 14.64 -18.71 0.80
N ARG A 194 13.46 -19.32 0.85
CA ARG A 194 13.18 -20.62 0.21
C ARG A 194 12.66 -20.48 -1.22
N ASP A 195 12.33 -19.25 -1.65
CA ASP A 195 11.87 -18.99 -3.02
C ASP A 195 13.09 -18.90 -3.96
N GLU A 196 13.09 -19.68 -5.01
CA GLU A 196 14.19 -19.76 -5.96
C GLU A 196 14.05 -18.79 -7.14
N GLU A 197 12.92 -18.11 -7.27
CA GLU A 197 12.65 -17.16 -8.37
C GLU A 197 12.54 -15.70 -7.91
N GLN A 198 13.25 -15.30 -6.87
CA GLN A 198 13.22 -13.94 -6.35
C GLN A 198 13.64 -12.91 -7.40
N HIS A 199 14.70 -13.19 -8.16
CA HIS A 199 15.23 -12.31 -9.20
C HIS A 199 14.22 -12.12 -10.35
N GLU A 200 13.66 -13.20 -10.85
CA GLU A 200 12.69 -13.19 -11.95
C GLU A 200 11.41 -12.47 -11.56
N ARG A 201 10.96 -12.66 -10.32
CA ARG A 201 9.82 -11.91 -9.76
C ARG A 201 10.08 -10.41 -9.71
N LEU A 202 11.27 -10.02 -9.26
CA LEU A 202 11.65 -8.61 -9.18
C LEU A 202 11.79 -7.99 -10.57
N LEU A 203 12.40 -8.71 -11.51
CA LEU A 203 12.54 -8.27 -12.89
C LEU A 203 11.18 -8.03 -13.54
N ASP A 204 10.28 -9.02 -13.45
CA ASP A 204 8.91 -8.93 -13.99
C ASP A 204 8.15 -7.71 -13.40
N LEU A 205 8.21 -7.51 -12.08
CA LEU A 205 7.53 -6.42 -11.39
C LEU A 205 8.15 -5.04 -11.65
N SER A 206 9.43 -4.99 -12.03
CA SER A 206 10.16 -3.75 -12.25
C SER A 206 10.10 -3.28 -13.70
N GLU A 207 10.08 -4.21 -14.66
CA GLU A 207 9.97 -3.89 -16.09
C GLU A 207 8.53 -3.62 -16.53
N ASP A 208 7.54 -4.10 -15.79
CA ASP A 208 6.13 -3.82 -16.07
C ASP A 208 5.85 -2.32 -15.93
N PRO A 209 5.32 -1.64 -16.96
CA PRO A 209 4.91 -0.25 -16.87
C PRO A 209 3.79 -0.01 -15.84
N GLN A 210 3.19 -1.08 -15.29
CA GLN A 210 2.15 -1.04 -14.26
C GLN A 210 2.59 -1.75 -12.97
N GLY A 211 3.90 -1.85 -12.76
CA GLY A 211 4.56 -2.56 -11.69
C GLY A 211 4.85 -1.73 -10.43
N ILE A 212 5.98 -2.02 -9.79
CA ILE A 212 6.32 -1.46 -8.48
C ILE A 212 6.52 0.07 -8.49
N TYR A 213 6.89 0.67 -9.63
CA TYR A 213 7.18 2.10 -9.73
C TYR A 213 5.95 2.99 -9.95
N ASP A 214 4.77 2.43 -10.21
CA ASP A 214 3.53 3.21 -10.36
C ASP A 214 2.82 3.53 -9.04
N CYS A 215 3.35 3.04 -7.92
CA CYS A 215 2.89 3.45 -6.60
C CYS A 215 3.24 4.93 -6.32
N THR A 216 2.23 5.73 -5.98
CA THR A 216 2.37 7.18 -5.72
C THR A 216 2.71 7.52 -4.26
N HIS A 217 3.00 6.54 -3.41
CA HIS A 217 3.33 6.70 -1.99
C HIS A 217 2.28 7.48 -1.18
N CYS A 218 1.00 7.35 -1.51
CA CYS A 218 -0.07 8.11 -0.84
C CYS A 218 -0.45 7.58 0.55
N PHE A 219 0.07 6.46 1.00
CA PHE A 219 -0.19 5.77 2.28
C PHE A 219 -1.62 5.26 2.49
N LYS A 220 -2.57 5.56 1.62
CA LYS A 220 -3.96 5.14 1.78
C LYS A 220 -4.15 3.63 2.01
N CYS A 221 -3.34 2.80 1.36
CA CYS A 221 -3.36 1.35 1.58
C CYS A 221 -2.85 0.90 2.96
N VAL A 222 -2.08 1.75 3.65
CA VAL A 222 -1.61 1.49 5.03
C VAL A 222 -2.75 1.77 5.99
N ASP A 223 -3.38 2.94 5.86
CA ASP A 223 -4.50 3.38 6.71
C ASP A 223 -5.70 2.44 6.57
N ALA A 224 -6.00 2.01 5.34
CA ALA A 224 -7.10 1.11 5.01
C ALA A 224 -6.91 -0.34 5.50
N CYS A 225 -5.69 -0.75 5.90
CA CYS A 225 -5.42 -2.16 6.17
C CYS A 225 -5.85 -2.60 7.58
N PRO A 226 -6.92 -3.43 7.72
CA PRO A 226 -7.42 -3.86 9.03
C PRO A 226 -6.47 -4.86 9.73
N LYS A 227 -5.38 -5.27 9.06
CA LYS A 227 -4.43 -6.29 9.56
C LYS A 227 -3.00 -5.76 9.72
N GLY A 228 -2.77 -4.47 9.51
CA GLY A 228 -1.46 -3.86 9.68
C GLY A 228 -0.37 -4.41 8.75
N VAL A 229 -0.75 -4.88 7.55
CA VAL A 229 0.19 -5.46 6.55
C VAL A 229 1.19 -4.43 6.05
N ASN A 230 0.83 -3.13 6.10
CA ASN A 230 1.65 -2.04 5.56
C ASN A 230 2.04 -2.25 4.08
N PRO A 231 1.07 -2.32 3.15
CA PRO A 231 1.38 -2.65 1.76
C PRO A 231 2.36 -1.69 1.10
N MET A 232 2.27 -0.39 1.40
CA MET A 232 3.21 0.60 0.86
C MET A 232 4.65 0.33 1.32
N GLY A 233 4.86 0.00 2.61
CA GLY A 233 6.16 -0.40 3.12
C GLY A 233 6.73 -1.62 2.39
N GLN A 234 5.89 -2.60 2.01
CA GLN A 234 6.32 -3.76 1.25
C GLN A 234 6.71 -3.39 -0.20
N ILE A 235 5.99 -2.44 -0.82
CA ILE A 235 6.34 -1.93 -2.15
C ILE A 235 7.70 -1.22 -2.11
N MET A 236 7.96 -0.42 -1.08
CA MET A 236 9.25 0.25 -0.92
C MET A 236 10.41 -0.74 -0.74
N ARG A 237 10.16 -1.85 -0.05
CA ARG A 237 11.15 -2.93 0.07
C ARG A 237 11.42 -3.60 -1.28
N LEU A 238 10.38 -3.91 -2.07
CA LEU A 238 10.56 -4.45 -3.42
C LEU A 238 11.38 -3.51 -4.30
N ARG A 239 11.09 -2.20 -4.30
CA ARG A 239 11.86 -1.20 -5.06
C ARG A 239 13.32 -1.17 -4.65
N ARG A 240 13.56 -1.17 -3.33
CA ARG A 240 14.90 -1.12 -2.80
C ARG A 240 15.71 -2.35 -3.23
N ILE A 241 15.15 -3.55 -3.10
CA ILE A 241 15.82 -4.77 -3.50
C ILE A 241 16.12 -4.75 -5.00
N ALA A 242 15.12 -4.41 -5.82
CA ALA A 242 15.26 -4.36 -7.26
C ALA A 242 16.31 -3.32 -7.73
N GLY A 243 16.38 -2.16 -7.07
CA GLY A 243 17.29 -1.07 -7.41
C GLY A 243 18.64 -1.17 -6.71
N ASN A 244 18.68 -0.85 -5.42
CA ASN A 244 19.92 -0.66 -4.67
C ASN A 244 20.66 -1.96 -4.36
N ASP A 245 19.94 -3.02 -4.03
CA ASP A 245 20.56 -4.23 -3.53
C ASP A 245 20.98 -5.18 -4.68
N GLN A 246 20.14 -5.33 -5.71
CA GLN A 246 20.41 -6.27 -6.82
C GLN A 246 20.67 -5.61 -8.17
N HIS A 247 20.54 -4.31 -8.31
CA HIS A 247 20.78 -3.57 -9.55
C HIS A 247 20.00 -4.10 -10.78
N ILE A 248 18.81 -4.69 -10.55
CA ILE A 248 17.97 -5.28 -11.60
C ILE A 248 17.48 -4.20 -12.56
N VAL A 249 17.28 -2.98 -12.06
CA VAL A 249 16.59 -1.90 -12.78
C VAL A 249 17.40 -0.60 -12.92
N ASP A 250 18.70 -0.68 -13.02
CA ASP A 250 19.58 0.50 -13.19
C ASP A 250 19.18 1.41 -14.36
N SER A 251 18.47 0.87 -15.35
CA SER A 251 17.98 1.60 -16.52
C SER A 251 16.51 2.01 -16.43
N ASN A 252 15.77 1.58 -15.39
CA ASN A 252 14.36 1.89 -15.24
C ASN A 252 14.14 3.37 -14.90
N ASN A 253 13.14 3.99 -15.53
CA ASN A 253 12.83 5.41 -15.31
C ASN A 253 12.32 5.69 -13.88
N GLY A 254 11.56 4.77 -13.31
CA GLY A 254 11.06 4.87 -11.94
C GLY A 254 12.19 4.86 -10.91
N GLU A 255 13.17 3.97 -11.05
CA GLU A 255 14.35 3.92 -10.20
C GLU A 255 15.19 5.19 -10.31
N ARG A 256 15.47 5.65 -11.54
CA ARG A 256 16.17 6.93 -11.75
C ARG A 256 15.45 8.13 -11.14
N HIS A 257 14.10 8.12 -11.19
CA HIS A 257 13.28 9.16 -10.55
C HIS A 257 13.47 9.16 -9.04
N GLU A 258 13.42 7.99 -8.43
CA GLU A 258 13.60 7.83 -6.98
C GLU A 258 15.02 8.25 -6.54
N GLN A 259 16.04 7.79 -7.25
CA GLN A 259 17.44 8.20 -6.99
C GLN A 259 17.66 9.70 -7.18
N ALA A 260 17.08 10.29 -8.22
CA ALA A 260 17.16 11.72 -8.47
C ALA A 260 16.49 12.52 -7.34
N PHE A 261 15.34 12.06 -6.85
CA PHE A 261 14.64 12.68 -5.74
C PHE A 261 15.50 12.66 -4.46
N VAL A 262 16.00 11.50 -4.10
CA VAL A 262 16.87 11.32 -2.91
C VAL A 262 18.11 12.21 -3.00
N THR A 263 18.81 12.20 -4.14
CA THR A 263 20.02 12.97 -4.35
C THR A 263 19.76 14.48 -4.27
N LEU A 264 18.70 14.96 -4.91
CA LEU A 264 18.35 16.39 -4.88
C LEU A 264 18.03 16.87 -3.47
N VAL A 265 17.27 16.09 -2.69
CA VAL A 265 16.96 16.45 -1.30
C VAL A 265 18.20 16.39 -0.42
N LYS A 266 19.08 15.41 -0.58
CA LYS A 266 20.35 15.31 0.14
C LYS A 266 21.24 16.53 -0.12
N ASP A 267 21.34 16.97 -1.38
CA ASP A 267 22.25 18.04 -1.79
C ASP A 267 21.74 19.44 -1.42
N SER A 268 20.45 19.69 -1.56
CA SER A 268 19.85 21.03 -1.41
C SER A 268 18.94 21.19 -0.19
N GLY A 269 18.60 20.09 0.48
CA GLY A 269 17.67 20.04 1.62
C GLY A 269 16.19 20.11 1.27
N LEU A 270 15.89 20.48 0.02
CA LEU A 270 14.55 20.51 -0.54
C LEU A 270 14.57 19.99 -1.97
N LEU A 271 13.46 19.49 -2.45
CA LEU A 271 13.35 19.05 -3.83
C LEU A 271 13.52 20.22 -4.80
N HIS A 272 14.40 20.06 -5.78
CA HIS A 272 14.55 20.97 -6.90
C HIS A 272 13.81 20.43 -8.12
N GLU A 273 12.53 20.76 -8.23
CA GLU A 273 11.60 20.19 -9.21
C GLU A 273 12.08 20.34 -10.66
N ALA A 274 12.73 21.44 -11.00
CA ALA A 274 13.25 21.69 -12.34
C ALA A 274 14.40 20.74 -12.74
N GLU A 275 15.17 20.25 -11.77
CA GLU A 275 16.22 19.26 -11.99
C GLU A 275 15.73 17.83 -11.90
N LEU A 276 14.64 17.59 -11.19
CA LEU A 276 14.08 16.24 -11.00
C LEU A 276 13.76 15.59 -12.35
N LEU A 277 13.04 16.32 -13.21
CA LEU A 277 12.60 15.80 -14.50
C LEU A 277 13.80 15.40 -15.41
N PRO A 278 14.78 16.27 -15.68
CA PRO A 278 15.95 15.90 -16.50
C PRO A 278 16.74 14.72 -15.89
N ARG A 279 16.93 14.69 -14.57
CA ARG A 279 17.65 13.61 -13.90
C ARG A 279 16.91 12.27 -13.98
N SER A 280 15.62 12.27 -13.84
CA SER A 280 14.78 11.05 -13.98
C SER A 280 14.86 10.47 -15.40
N TYR A 281 15.02 11.32 -16.40
CA TYR A 281 15.09 10.90 -17.82
C TYR A 281 16.53 10.65 -18.34
N GLY A 282 17.49 10.50 -17.50
CA GLY A 282 18.78 9.93 -17.96
C GLY A 282 20.04 10.72 -17.71
N GLY A 283 20.04 11.69 -16.82
CA GLY A 283 21.26 12.40 -16.55
C GLY A 283 21.47 12.75 -15.09
N ASN A 284 22.67 12.47 -14.59
CA ASN A 284 23.12 13.00 -13.31
C ASN A 284 23.37 14.52 -13.34
N SER A 285 23.11 15.18 -14.45
CA SER A 285 23.26 16.62 -14.59
C SER A 285 22.40 17.16 -15.72
N TRP A 286 22.09 18.46 -15.70
CA TRP A 286 21.39 19.21 -16.75
C TRP A 286 21.94 18.98 -18.17
N PHE A 287 23.21 18.59 -18.31
CA PHE A 287 23.90 18.29 -19.56
C PHE A 287 24.32 16.82 -19.70
N GLY A 288 23.78 15.93 -18.88
CA GLY A 288 24.15 14.51 -18.87
C GLY A 288 23.72 13.74 -20.13
N LYS A 289 24.27 12.58 -20.34
CA LYS A 289 23.90 11.69 -21.44
C LYS A 289 22.46 11.25 -21.26
N PHE A 290 21.57 11.82 -22.05
CA PHE A 290 20.17 11.40 -22.06
C PHE A 290 20.05 9.98 -22.64
N HIS A 291 19.26 9.13 -22.00
CA HIS A 291 18.87 7.87 -22.59
C HIS A 291 18.07 8.16 -23.88
N PRO A 292 18.32 7.49 -25.01
CA PRO A 292 17.64 7.80 -26.30
C PRO A 292 16.12 7.76 -26.23
N ALA A 293 15.54 6.86 -25.41
CA ALA A 293 14.11 6.79 -25.18
C ALA A 293 13.58 7.98 -24.37
N ALA A 294 14.38 8.51 -23.45
CA ALA A 294 13.99 9.59 -22.56
C ALA A 294 13.83 10.95 -23.27
N GLY A 295 14.53 11.17 -24.38
CA GLY A 295 14.43 12.42 -25.14
C GLY A 295 13.03 12.68 -25.69
N LYS A 296 12.30 11.65 -26.13
CA LYS A 296 10.91 11.78 -26.62
C LYS A 296 9.95 12.14 -25.48
N GLU A 297 10.09 11.50 -24.33
CA GLU A 297 9.24 11.75 -23.16
C GLU A 297 9.51 13.12 -22.54
N LEU A 298 10.78 13.53 -22.46
CA LEU A 298 11.14 14.89 -22.02
C LEU A 298 10.54 15.95 -22.95
N LEU A 299 10.59 15.74 -24.27
CA LEU A 299 9.96 16.62 -25.25
C LEU A 299 8.44 16.65 -25.13
N SER A 300 7.81 15.51 -24.84
CA SER A 300 6.35 15.43 -24.62
C SER A 300 5.91 16.18 -23.36
N SER A 301 6.78 16.35 -22.37
CA SER A 301 6.53 17.08 -21.13
C SER A 301 6.66 18.61 -21.29
N LEU A 302 7.34 19.12 -22.34
CA LEU A 302 7.55 20.54 -22.58
C LEU A 302 6.25 21.37 -22.59
N PRO A 303 5.14 20.95 -23.24
CA PRO A 303 3.89 21.72 -23.21
C PRO A 303 3.33 21.91 -21.81
N ILE A 304 3.49 20.90 -20.94
CA ILE A 304 3.04 20.95 -19.54
C ILE A 304 3.88 21.95 -18.75
N VAL A 305 5.20 21.91 -18.90
CA VAL A 305 6.14 22.84 -18.27
C VAL A 305 5.85 24.28 -18.71
N VAL A 306 5.72 24.54 -20.02
CA VAL A 306 5.39 25.86 -20.57
C VAL A 306 4.05 26.37 -19.99
N ARG A 307 3.02 25.52 -19.96
CA ARG A 307 1.71 25.87 -19.40
C ARG A 307 1.80 26.16 -17.90
N GLY A 308 2.63 25.41 -17.15
CA GLY A 308 2.88 25.63 -15.72
C GLY A 308 3.52 26.99 -15.45
N VAL A 309 4.50 27.37 -16.25
CA VAL A 309 5.17 28.69 -16.18
C VAL A 309 4.21 29.81 -16.56
N LEU A 310 3.48 29.69 -17.67
CA LEU A 310 2.51 30.70 -18.14
C LEU A 310 1.38 30.93 -17.13
N LYS A 311 0.92 29.86 -16.46
CA LYS A 311 -0.09 29.95 -15.39
C LYS A 311 0.48 30.31 -14.02
N ARG A 312 1.74 30.70 -13.92
CA ARG A 312 2.45 31.04 -12.67
C ARG A 312 2.40 29.97 -11.58
N LYS A 313 2.19 28.70 -11.97
CA LYS A 313 2.26 27.56 -11.05
C LYS A 313 3.69 27.13 -10.78
N MET A 314 4.63 27.45 -11.68
CA MET A 314 6.08 27.26 -11.54
C MET A 314 6.77 28.61 -11.50
N SER A 315 7.60 28.82 -10.48
CA SER A 315 8.42 30.02 -10.35
C SER A 315 9.69 29.86 -11.18
N ILE A 316 9.90 30.69 -12.20
CA ILE A 316 11.13 30.69 -13.01
C ILE A 316 12.38 30.88 -12.13
N LYS A 317 12.28 31.72 -11.09
CA LYS A 317 13.39 31.96 -10.15
C LYS A 317 13.76 30.69 -9.39
N ILE A 318 12.78 29.94 -8.91
CA ILE A 318 13.01 28.65 -8.22
C ILE A 318 13.53 27.61 -9.21
N ALA A 319 12.99 27.58 -10.43
CA ALA A 319 13.44 26.67 -11.47
C ALA A 319 14.91 26.87 -11.86
N LEU A 320 15.40 28.14 -11.87
CA LEU A 320 16.77 28.46 -12.24
C LEU A 320 17.76 28.42 -11.07
N PHE A 321 17.34 28.78 -9.86
CA PHE A 321 18.24 28.96 -8.71
C PHE A 321 17.96 28.02 -7.54
N GLY A 322 16.98 27.13 -7.66
CA GLY A 322 16.57 26.22 -6.60
C GLY A 322 16.01 26.92 -5.36
N HIS A 323 15.69 26.11 -4.36
CA HIS A 323 15.33 26.58 -3.04
C HIS A 323 16.60 26.82 -2.22
N LYS A 324 16.64 27.93 -1.46
CA LYS A 324 17.71 28.18 -0.51
C LYS A 324 17.18 27.97 0.91
N ILE A 325 17.73 27.01 1.60
CA ILE A 325 17.51 26.80 3.04
C ILE A 325 18.70 27.29 3.85
N PRO A 326 18.53 27.60 5.13
CA PRO A 326 19.64 27.94 6.01
C PRO A 326 20.69 26.83 6.03
N LYS A 327 21.98 27.20 6.06
CA LYS A 327 23.05 26.20 6.10
C LYS A 327 22.99 25.22 7.27
N GLN A 328 22.44 25.68 8.40
CA GLN A 328 22.23 24.85 9.58
C GLN A 328 21.25 23.71 9.29
N ASP A 329 20.13 24.00 8.61
CA ASP A 329 19.11 23.02 8.26
C ASP A 329 19.63 22.04 7.20
N LEU A 330 20.34 22.54 6.20
CA LEU A 330 21.00 21.69 5.21
C LEU A 330 22.00 20.72 5.84
N ASN A 331 22.79 21.19 6.80
CA ASN A 331 23.73 20.33 7.53
C ASN A 331 22.98 19.30 8.40
N ALA A 332 21.80 19.63 8.91
CA ALA A 332 20.97 18.67 9.63
C ALA A 332 20.45 17.57 8.70
N VAL A 333 19.95 17.93 7.51
CA VAL A 333 19.53 16.97 6.48
C VAL A 333 20.70 16.06 6.10
N LYS A 334 21.86 16.62 5.75
CA LYS A 334 23.05 15.82 5.39
C LYS A 334 23.45 14.83 6.47
N ARG A 335 23.45 15.24 7.76
CA ARG A 335 23.74 14.34 8.87
C ARG A 335 22.73 13.19 9.00
N ILE A 336 21.45 13.43 8.64
CA ILE A 336 20.43 12.35 8.61
C ILE A 336 20.82 11.32 7.55
N TYR A 337 21.14 11.78 6.34
CA TYR A 337 21.57 10.88 5.25
C TYR A 337 22.86 10.12 5.62
N GLU A 338 23.89 10.82 6.11
CA GLU A 338 25.14 10.19 6.57
C GLU A 338 24.88 9.13 7.65
N LYS A 339 23.98 9.42 8.60
CA LYS A 339 23.61 8.46 9.63
C LYS A 339 22.86 7.24 9.08
N VAL A 340 22.01 7.43 8.08
CA VAL A 340 21.32 6.32 7.42
C VAL A 340 22.30 5.49 6.59
N GLU A 341 23.15 6.14 5.79
CA GLU A 341 24.17 5.49 4.95
C GLU A 341 25.27 4.79 5.78
N SER A 342 25.62 5.32 6.96
CA SER A 342 26.61 4.70 7.85
C SER A 342 26.08 3.56 8.70
N LYS A 343 24.77 3.36 8.74
CA LYS A 343 24.20 2.19 9.41
C LYS A 343 24.44 0.98 8.52
N PRO A 344 25.27 0.02 8.98
CA PRO A 344 25.30 -1.26 8.30
C PRO A 344 23.88 -1.81 8.31
N GLU A 345 23.51 -2.49 7.31
CA GLU A 345 22.31 -3.19 6.87
C GLU A 345 21.35 -3.78 7.92
N ARG A 346 21.44 -3.40 9.18
CA ARG A 346 20.64 -3.92 10.33
C ARG A 346 19.15 -3.61 10.29
N TYR A 347 18.72 -2.68 9.46
CA TYR A 347 17.33 -2.45 9.13
C TYR A 347 17.00 -2.98 7.74
N GLU A 348 18.00 -3.51 7.09
CA GLU A 348 17.93 -4.17 5.83
C GLU A 348 17.56 -5.60 6.11
N LEU A 349 16.54 -6.03 5.44
CA LEU A 349 16.15 -7.38 5.32
C LEU A 349 17.41 -8.21 5.04
N ASN A 350 17.75 -9.13 5.92
CA ASN A 350 18.65 -10.22 5.57
C ASN A 350 17.92 -11.08 4.53
N LEU A 351 17.84 -10.57 3.31
CA LEU A 351 17.39 -11.36 2.18
C LEU A 351 18.54 -12.32 1.86
N TYR A 352 18.43 -13.50 2.38
CA TYR A 352 19.21 -14.61 1.88
C TYR A 352 18.65 -14.95 0.51
N ILE A 353 19.26 -14.39 -0.52
CA ILE A 353 18.98 -14.81 -1.88
C ILE A 353 19.67 -16.14 -2.06
N SER A 354 18.90 -17.17 -2.34
CA SER A 354 19.42 -18.50 -2.63
C SER A 354 20.45 -18.40 -3.77
N GLY A 355 21.72 -18.64 -3.46
CA GLY A 355 22.78 -18.76 -4.46
C GLY A 355 24.05 -17.96 -4.25
N GLU A 356 24.07 -16.97 -3.34
CA GLU A 356 25.30 -16.23 -3.02
C GLU A 356 25.51 -16.25 -1.51
N ASP A 357 26.45 -17.02 -1.03
CA ASP A 357 27.11 -17.01 0.27
C ASP A 357 27.01 -18.30 1.09
N GLU A 358 27.91 -19.22 0.77
CA GLU A 358 28.32 -20.27 1.71
C GLU A 358 29.21 -19.75 2.86
N ASP A 359 29.55 -18.46 2.93
CA ASP A 359 30.56 -17.90 3.83
C ASP A 359 30.11 -16.74 4.72
N VAL A 360 28.84 -16.63 5.12
CA VAL A 360 28.45 -15.69 6.17
C VAL A 360 28.68 -16.29 7.55
N GLU A 361 29.82 -15.96 8.12
CA GLU A 361 30.15 -16.24 9.52
C GLU A 361 29.06 -15.65 10.43
N GLN A 362 28.33 -16.52 11.13
CA GLN A 362 27.24 -16.17 12.04
C GLN A 362 27.79 -15.31 13.20
N THR A 363 27.73 -14.01 13.08
CA THR A 363 27.95 -13.13 14.22
C THR A 363 26.67 -13.15 15.08
N PRO A 364 26.74 -13.56 16.35
CA PRO A 364 25.57 -13.58 17.22
C PRO A 364 25.06 -12.16 17.44
N VAL A 365 23.88 -11.86 16.94
CA VAL A 365 23.18 -10.60 17.19
C VAL A 365 22.80 -10.57 18.66
N GLY A 366 23.43 -9.66 19.41
CA GLY A 366 23.09 -9.42 20.80
C GLY A 366 21.60 -9.06 20.92
N VAL A 367 20.94 -9.72 21.86
CA VAL A 367 19.55 -9.51 22.25
C VAL A 367 19.37 -8.02 22.60
N GLY A 368 18.81 -7.25 21.69
CA GLY A 368 18.40 -5.87 21.95
C GLY A 368 17.28 -5.89 23.00
N SER A 369 17.51 -5.19 24.08
CA SER A 369 16.60 -5.03 25.21
C SER A 369 15.19 -4.64 24.75
N SER A 370 14.20 -5.39 25.21
CA SER A 370 12.78 -5.05 25.17
C SER A 370 12.56 -3.59 25.59
N ALA A 371 11.92 -2.81 24.72
CA ALA A 371 11.38 -1.51 25.11
C ALA A 371 10.36 -1.73 26.25
N PRO A 372 10.40 -0.92 27.32
CA PRO A 372 9.39 -1.00 28.37
C PRO A 372 8.02 -0.58 27.80
N GLY A 373 7.02 -1.40 28.03
CA GLY A 373 5.63 -1.06 27.76
C GLY A 373 5.19 0.16 28.57
N PRO A 374 4.15 0.89 28.12
CA PRO A 374 3.66 2.06 28.85
C PRO A 374 3.12 1.61 30.22
N GLU A 375 3.71 2.15 31.27
CA GLU A 375 3.19 2.03 32.63
C GLU A 375 1.79 2.62 32.71
N ALA A 376 0.84 1.82 33.14
CA ALA A 376 -0.49 2.30 33.51
C ALA A 376 -0.33 3.16 34.76
N SER A 377 -0.50 4.46 34.63
CA SER A 377 -0.69 5.36 35.76
C SER A 377 -2.10 5.19 36.33
N ALA A 378 -2.13 4.98 37.63
CA ALA A 378 -3.30 4.83 38.46
C ALA A 378 -4.28 6.03 38.43
#